data_e45f0b325044a76ce87c39903c3a79fa
#
_entry.id   e45f0b325044a76ce87c39903c3a79fa
#
_cell.length_a   1.000
_cell.length_b   1.000
_cell.length_c   1.000
_cell.angle_alpha   90.00
_cell.angle_beta   90.00
_cell.angle_gamma   90.00
#
_symmetry.space_group_name_H-M   'P 1'
#
loop_
_entity.id
_entity.type
_entity.pdbx_description
1 polymer ?
#
loop_
_entity_poly.entity_id
_entity_poly.type
_entity_poly.pdbx_seq_one_letter_code
_entity_poly.pdbx_strand_id
1 'polypeptide(L)'
;MSTEGYDTSLRSEEQEGAWLESQWDEEVVSRLPQELEAQAIQLKAWKRKREITSATDLLRGLLGYVLCAPSFRLLGAWAMLIGLADLCERAWRKRLRRANAWLLWLCGELIASPVPALWLREREVRRVLLIDATRIRQVGGTGDDW
;
A
#
# COMPACT_ATOMS: atom_id res chain seq x y z
N MET A 1 40.12 -2.87 6.62
CA MET A 1 38.91 -3.29 7.34
C MET A 1 37.76 -2.53 6.70
N SER A 2 36.99 -3.23 5.90
CA SER A 2 35.99 -2.66 4.98
C SER A 2 34.67 -2.46 5.68
N THR A 3 34.19 -1.22 5.75
CA THR A 3 32.86 -0.81 6.24
C THR A 3 31.93 -0.56 5.06
N GLU A 4 31.73 -1.54 4.17
CA GLU A 4 30.91 -1.39 2.96
C GLU A 4 29.53 -2.11 3.03
N GLY A 5 29.09 -2.59 4.19
CA GLY A 5 27.90 -3.43 4.30
C GLY A 5 26.57 -2.75 4.62
N TYR A 6 26.54 -1.47 5.02
CA TYR A 6 25.33 -0.83 5.57
C TYR A 6 24.61 0.14 4.61
N ASP A 7 25.22 0.50 3.50
CA ASP A 7 24.70 1.57 2.63
C ASP A 7 23.71 1.08 1.57
N THR A 8 23.67 -0.22 1.27
CA THR A 8 22.81 -0.76 0.21
C THR A 8 21.36 -0.95 0.65
N SER A 9 21.13 -1.23 1.93
CA SER A 9 19.78 -1.44 2.47
C SER A 9 18.98 -0.15 2.59
N LEU A 10 19.61 0.93 3.03
CA LEU A 10 18.97 2.24 3.18
C LEU A 10 18.60 2.88 1.83
N ARG A 11 19.42 2.67 0.80
CA ARG A 11 19.13 3.15 -0.57
C ARG A 11 17.95 2.45 -1.21
N SER A 12 17.72 1.17 -0.93
CA SER A 12 16.56 0.45 -1.44
C SER A 12 15.26 0.95 -0.78
N GLU A 13 15.26 1.22 0.52
CA GLU A 13 14.09 1.72 1.23
C GLU A 13 13.71 3.16 0.80
N GLU A 14 14.69 4.03 0.56
CA GLU A 14 14.44 5.37 0.01
C GLU A 14 13.91 5.33 -1.43
N GLN A 15 14.36 4.38 -2.25
CA GLN A 15 13.87 4.19 -3.62
C GLN A 15 12.49 3.54 -3.67
N GLU A 16 12.17 2.64 -2.75
CA GLU A 16 10.86 1.95 -2.71
C GLU A 16 9.68 2.90 -2.46
N GLY A 17 9.91 4.01 -1.78
CA GLY A 17 8.86 5.02 -1.53
C GLY A 17 8.76 6.13 -2.57
N ALA A 18 9.80 6.37 -3.36
CA ALA A 18 9.87 7.52 -4.27
C ALA A 18 8.77 7.50 -5.37
N TRP A 19 8.35 6.33 -5.83
CA TRP A 19 7.28 6.19 -6.81
C TRP A 19 5.91 6.59 -6.26
N LEU A 20 5.67 6.45 -4.96
CA LEU A 20 4.45 6.96 -4.31
C LEU A 20 4.33 8.48 -4.40
N GLU A 21 5.45 9.18 -4.55
CA GLU A 21 5.48 10.63 -4.63
C GLU A 21 5.38 11.14 -6.07
N SER A 22 6.14 10.53 -6.99
CA SER A 22 6.32 11.04 -8.34
C SER A 22 5.62 10.24 -9.45
N GLN A 23 5.35 8.96 -9.24
CA GLN A 23 4.82 8.05 -10.27
C GLN A 23 3.47 7.43 -9.88
N TRP A 24 2.83 7.96 -8.84
CA TRP A 24 1.57 7.43 -8.32
C TRP A 24 0.48 7.29 -9.37
N ASP A 25 0.25 8.33 -10.16
CA ASP A 25 -0.82 8.33 -11.14
C ASP A 25 -0.55 7.36 -12.29
N GLU A 26 0.68 7.30 -12.78
CA GLU A 26 1.07 6.45 -13.91
C GLU A 26 1.16 4.98 -13.52
N GLU A 27 1.80 4.67 -12.40
CA GLU A 27 2.11 3.30 -12.01
C GLU A 27 0.99 2.61 -11.23
N VAL A 28 0.19 3.36 -10.49
CA VAL A 28 -0.85 2.80 -9.62
C VAL A 28 -2.24 3.13 -10.09
N VAL A 29 -2.58 4.42 -10.21
CA VAL A 29 -3.97 4.85 -10.49
C VAL A 29 -4.47 4.27 -11.81
N SER A 30 -3.61 4.21 -12.84
CA SER A 30 -3.95 3.64 -14.14
C SER A 30 -4.33 2.16 -14.11
N ARG A 31 -3.93 1.44 -13.07
CA ARG A 31 -4.16 -0.01 -12.90
C ARG A 31 -5.27 -0.34 -11.91
N LEU A 32 -5.83 0.67 -11.25
CA LEU A 32 -6.89 0.47 -10.27
C LEU A 32 -8.24 0.21 -10.95
N PRO A 33 -9.12 -0.61 -10.32
CA PRO A 33 -10.46 -0.83 -10.82
C PRO A 33 -11.25 0.48 -10.90
N GLN A 34 -12.11 0.63 -11.91
CA GLN A 34 -12.96 1.81 -12.09
C GLN A 34 -13.93 2.01 -10.92
N GLU A 35 -14.35 0.91 -10.29
CA GLU A 35 -15.27 0.88 -9.15
C GLU A 35 -14.63 1.26 -7.81
N LEU A 36 -13.34 1.58 -7.79
CA LEU A 36 -12.56 1.83 -6.56
C LEU A 36 -13.25 2.83 -5.61
N GLU A 37 -13.70 3.96 -6.13
CA GLU A 37 -14.33 5.01 -5.34
C GLU A 37 -15.73 4.59 -4.87
N ALA A 38 -16.53 3.99 -5.75
CA ALA A 38 -17.86 3.49 -5.42
C ALA A 38 -17.80 2.44 -4.31
N GLN A 39 -16.86 1.51 -4.39
CA GLN A 39 -16.63 0.48 -3.38
C GLN A 39 -16.09 1.05 -2.07
N ALA A 40 -15.22 2.05 -2.11
CA ALA A 40 -14.75 2.74 -0.91
C ALA A 40 -15.90 3.39 -0.12
N ILE A 41 -16.88 3.96 -0.82
CA ILE A 41 -18.09 4.54 -0.21
C ILE A 41 -19.00 3.44 0.31
N GLN A 42 -19.30 2.43 -0.50
CA GLN A 42 -20.19 1.31 -0.15
C GLN A 42 -19.70 0.55 1.09
N LEU A 43 -18.41 0.24 1.13
CA LEU A 43 -17.75 -0.46 2.24
C LEU A 43 -17.36 0.47 3.41
N LYS A 44 -17.76 1.73 3.35
CA LYS A 44 -17.58 2.74 4.40
C LYS A 44 -16.11 3.06 4.74
N ALA A 45 -15.18 2.71 3.87
CA ALA A 45 -13.78 3.08 4.00
C ALA A 45 -13.59 4.61 3.90
N TRP A 46 -14.30 5.22 2.95
CA TRP A 46 -14.29 6.65 2.70
C TRP A 46 -15.72 7.22 2.76
N LYS A 47 -15.96 8.13 3.69
CA LYS A 47 -17.32 8.63 3.95
C LYS A 47 -17.52 10.08 3.54
N ARG A 48 -16.49 10.91 3.58
CA ARG A 48 -16.61 12.36 3.37
C ARG A 48 -15.34 12.91 2.75
N LYS A 49 -15.54 13.75 1.74
CA LYS A 49 -14.49 14.60 1.17
C LYS A 49 -14.15 15.71 2.17
N ARG A 50 -13.04 15.55 2.88
CA ARG A 50 -12.47 16.56 3.76
C ARG A 50 -10.98 16.64 3.42
N GLU A 51 -10.10 16.32 4.35
CA GLU A 51 -8.66 16.28 4.15
C GLU A 51 -8.22 15.27 3.06
N ILE A 52 -8.91 14.13 2.96
CA ILE A 52 -8.73 13.16 1.89
C ILE A 52 -9.84 13.35 0.86
N THR A 53 -9.46 13.71 -0.35
CA THR A 53 -10.37 14.17 -1.40
C THR A 53 -10.88 13.05 -2.29
N SER A 54 -10.15 11.94 -2.39
CA SER A 54 -10.48 10.79 -3.24
C SER A 54 -10.17 9.45 -2.56
N ALA A 55 -10.72 8.37 -3.12
CA ALA A 55 -10.37 7.01 -2.69
C ALA A 55 -8.93 6.64 -3.04
N THR A 56 -8.40 7.17 -4.15
CA THR A 56 -7.00 6.99 -4.55
C THR A 56 -6.05 7.67 -3.58
N ASP A 57 -6.39 8.85 -3.05
CA ASP A 57 -5.61 9.53 -2.01
C ASP A 57 -5.63 8.75 -0.70
N LEU A 58 -6.78 8.17 -0.33
CA LEU A 58 -6.86 7.29 0.83
C LEU A 58 -5.93 6.08 0.66
N LEU A 59 -5.97 5.43 -0.50
CA LEU A 59 -5.12 4.30 -0.81
C LEU A 59 -3.64 4.69 -0.75
N ARG A 60 -3.27 5.83 -1.35
CA ARG A 60 -1.90 6.36 -1.33
C ARG A 60 -1.39 6.54 0.11
N GLY A 61 -2.20 7.14 0.97
CA GLY A 61 -1.85 7.30 2.38
C GLY A 61 -1.69 5.97 3.12
N LEU A 62 -2.56 4.98 2.87
CA LEU A 62 -2.47 3.66 3.49
C LEU A 62 -1.22 2.89 3.01
N LEU A 63 -0.88 2.98 1.72
CA LEU A 63 0.36 2.40 1.18
C LEU A 63 1.59 3.13 1.72
N GLY A 64 1.53 4.46 1.89
CA GLY A 64 2.59 5.24 2.52
C GLY A 64 2.92 4.77 3.94
N TYR A 65 1.91 4.31 4.70
CA TYR A 65 2.15 3.71 6.01
C TYR A 65 3.00 2.43 5.95
N VAL A 66 2.76 1.61 4.95
CA VAL A 66 3.46 0.32 4.79
C VAL A 66 4.86 0.50 4.22
N LEU A 67 5.02 1.42 3.27
CA LEU A 67 6.22 1.52 2.42
C LEU A 67 7.18 2.64 2.86
N CYS A 68 6.65 3.75 3.40
CA CYS A 68 7.46 4.94 3.66
C CYS A 68 7.53 5.33 5.14
N ALA A 69 6.54 4.95 5.95
CA ALA A 69 6.40 5.50 7.30
C ALA A 69 6.04 4.40 8.31
N PRO A 70 7.02 3.89 9.07
CA PRO A 70 6.82 2.76 10.00
C PRO A 70 5.93 3.10 11.21
N SER A 71 5.42 4.33 11.32
CA SER A 71 4.47 4.74 12.36
C SER A 71 3.43 5.70 11.84
N PHE A 72 2.23 5.72 12.46
CA PHE A 72 1.18 6.67 12.09
C PHE A 72 1.56 8.14 12.30
N ARG A 73 2.48 8.41 13.22
CA ARG A 73 3.02 9.75 13.46
C ARG A 73 3.86 10.20 12.26
N LEU A 74 4.76 9.34 11.78
CA LEU A 74 5.57 9.59 10.59
C LEU A 74 4.70 9.66 9.34
N LEU A 75 3.68 8.82 9.23
CA LEU A 75 2.70 8.89 8.15
C LEU A 75 2.02 10.26 8.07
N GLY A 76 1.60 10.82 9.22
CA GLY A 76 1.01 12.16 9.25
C GLY A 76 1.97 13.23 8.72
N ALA A 77 3.23 13.20 9.14
CA ALA A 77 4.25 14.13 8.67
C ALA A 77 4.56 13.94 7.17
N TRP A 78 4.71 12.71 6.72
CA TRP A 78 4.94 12.40 5.31
C TRP A 78 3.76 12.84 4.42
N ALA A 79 2.53 12.52 4.80
CA ALA A 79 1.33 12.89 4.06
C ALA A 79 1.15 14.42 3.93
N MET A 80 1.51 15.16 4.99
CA MET A 80 1.51 16.62 4.96
C MET A 80 2.62 17.14 4.03
N LEU A 81 3.80 16.56 4.08
CA LEU A 81 4.96 16.98 3.28
C LEU A 81 4.66 16.84 1.77
N ILE A 82 4.02 15.75 1.34
CA ILE A 82 3.66 15.54 -0.08
C ILE A 82 2.33 16.22 -0.46
N GLY A 83 1.72 16.99 0.43
CA GLY A 83 0.45 17.69 0.17
C GLY A 83 -0.77 16.77 0.05
N LEU A 84 -0.69 15.54 0.56
CA LEU A 84 -1.77 14.56 0.47
C LEU A 84 -2.90 14.84 1.47
N ALA A 85 -2.58 15.03 2.73
CA ALA A 85 -3.54 15.32 3.79
C ALA A 85 -2.86 15.78 5.08
N ASP A 86 -3.49 16.70 5.81
CA ASP A 86 -3.10 17.09 7.17
C ASP A 86 -3.94 16.31 8.19
N LEU A 87 -3.46 15.14 8.58
CA LEU A 87 -4.16 14.24 9.49
C LEU A 87 -3.27 13.76 10.61
N CYS A 88 -3.80 13.84 11.84
CA CYS A 88 -3.12 13.30 13.01
C CYS A 88 -3.09 11.76 13.00
N GLU A 89 -2.19 11.18 13.79
CA GLU A 89 -2.02 9.74 13.99
C GLU A 89 -3.34 8.99 14.24
N ARG A 90 -4.16 9.51 15.16
CA ARG A 90 -5.46 8.89 15.50
C ARG A 90 -6.41 8.83 14.31
N ALA A 91 -6.39 9.85 13.46
CA ALA A 91 -7.23 9.91 12.26
C ALA A 91 -6.79 8.89 11.21
N TRP A 92 -5.49 8.70 11.00
CA TRP A 92 -4.94 7.69 10.11
C TRP A 92 -5.26 6.27 10.60
N ARG A 93 -5.03 5.98 11.88
CA ARG A 93 -5.37 4.69 12.50
C ARG A 93 -6.85 4.34 12.34
N LYS A 94 -7.75 5.30 12.50
CA LYS A 94 -9.17 5.10 12.30
C LYS A 94 -9.52 4.80 10.84
N ARG A 95 -8.83 5.44 9.89
CA ARG A 95 -9.03 5.19 8.45
C ARG A 95 -8.56 3.80 8.06
N LEU A 96 -7.40 3.37 8.51
CA LEU A 96 -6.89 2.04 8.25
C LEU A 96 -7.87 0.96 8.73
N ARG A 97 -8.36 1.07 9.96
CA ARG A 97 -9.35 0.11 10.49
C ARG A 97 -10.63 0.05 9.67
N ARG A 98 -11.10 1.19 9.15
CA ARG A 98 -12.31 1.25 8.33
C ARG A 98 -12.09 0.74 6.92
N ALA A 99 -10.90 0.87 6.41
CA ALA A 99 -10.54 0.47 5.04
C ALA A 99 -10.39 -1.04 4.88
N ASN A 100 -10.36 -1.84 5.94
CA ASN A 100 -10.06 -3.27 5.87
C ASN A 100 -10.91 -4.02 4.84
N ALA A 101 -12.23 -3.90 4.89
CA ALA A 101 -13.11 -4.58 3.94
C ALA A 101 -12.90 -4.11 2.49
N TRP A 102 -12.64 -2.83 2.30
CA TRP A 102 -12.35 -2.25 1.00
C TRP A 102 -11.00 -2.71 0.45
N LEU A 103 -9.97 -2.77 1.29
CA LEU A 103 -8.66 -3.29 0.89
C LEU A 103 -8.72 -4.78 0.54
N LEU A 104 -9.49 -5.57 1.26
CA LEU A 104 -9.73 -6.98 0.92
C LEU A 104 -10.43 -7.13 -0.43
N TRP A 105 -11.46 -6.32 -0.69
CA TRP A 105 -12.10 -6.27 -2.00
C TRP A 105 -11.09 -5.90 -3.10
N LEU A 106 -10.30 -4.84 -2.89
CA LEU A 106 -9.30 -4.40 -3.87
C LEU A 106 -8.26 -5.48 -4.16
N CYS A 107 -7.76 -6.16 -3.13
CA CYS A 107 -6.86 -7.30 -3.33
C CYS A 107 -7.51 -8.40 -4.16
N GLY A 108 -8.79 -8.72 -3.91
CA GLY A 108 -9.54 -9.69 -4.71
C GLY A 108 -9.62 -9.29 -6.18
N GLU A 109 -9.95 -8.03 -6.48
CA GLU A 109 -10.03 -7.51 -7.85
C GLU A 109 -8.67 -7.54 -8.57
N LEU A 110 -7.61 -7.12 -7.89
CA LEU A 110 -6.27 -7.11 -8.46
C LEU A 110 -5.74 -8.53 -8.73
N ILE A 111 -6.07 -9.50 -7.89
CA ILE A 111 -5.69 -10.91 -8.08
C ILE A 111 -6.54 -11.55 -9.18
N ALA A 112 -7.83 -11.22 -9.27
CA ALA A 112 -8.73 -11.73 -10.28
C ALA A 112 -8.49 -11.11 -11.66
N SER A 113 -7.87 -9.94 -11.71
CA SER A 113 -7.53 -9.28 -12.97
C SER A 113 -6.57 -10.16 -13.78
N PRO A 114 -6.87 -10.45 -15.03
CA PRO A 114 -5.99 -11.27 -15.86
C PRO A 114 -4.64 -10.56 -16.00
N VAL A 115 -3.60 -11.23 -15.55
CA VAL A 115 -2.22 -10.77 -15.82
C VAL A 115 -2.08 -10.57 -17.32
N PRO A 116 -1.59 -9.41 -17.78
CA PRO A 116 -1.45 -9.16 -19.21
C PRO A 116 -0.71 -10.33 -19.87
N ALA A 117 -1.38 -11.02 -20.77
CA ALA A 117 -0.88 -12.25 -21.40
C ALA A 117 0.44 -12.06 -22.17
N LEU A 118 0.82 -10.79 -22.43
CA LEU A 118 2.00 -10.41 -23.20
C LEU A 118 3.30 -10.91 -22.58
N TRP A 119 3.53 -10.70 -21.30
CA TRP A 119 4.80 -11.14 -20.69
C TRP A 119 4.80 -12.60 -20.21
N LEU A 120 3.64 -13.24 -20.17
CA LEU A 120 3.55 -14.70 -20.03
C LEU A 120 3.91 -15.42 -21.34
N ARG A 121 3.63 -14.81 -22.50
CA ARG A 121 3.98 -15.35 -23.83
C ARG A 121 5.47 -15.37 -24.11
N GLU A 122 6.20 -14.34 -23.70
CA GLU A 122 7.64 -14.23 -23.97
C GLU A 122 8.50 -15.25 -23.20
N ARG A 123 7.97 -15.87 -22.14
CA ARG A 123 8.74 -16.78 -21.25
C ARG A 123 8.24 -18.23 -21.22
N GLU A 124 7.34 -18.64 -22.10
CA GLU A 124 6.74 -20.00 -22.08
C GLU A 124 6.20 -20.41 -20.69
N VAL A 125 5.71 -19.44 -19.92
CA VAL A 125 5.20 -19.69 -18.56
C VAL A 125 3.86 -20.41 -18.66
N ARG A 126 3.80 -21.68 -18.25
CA ARG A 126 2.56 -22.46 -18.25
C ARG A 126 1.71 -22.24 -17.00
N ARG A 127 2.32 -21.86 -15.87
CA ARG A 127 1.63 -21.69 -14.60
C ARG A 127 2.41 -20.74 -13.70
N VAL A 128 1.72 -19.75 -13.10
CA VAL A 128 2.25 -18.90 -12.05
C VAL A 128 1.61 -19.30 -10.73
N LEU A 129 2.44 -19.64 -9.74
CA LEU A 129 2.01 -19.89 -8.37
C LEU A 129 2.55 -18.76 -7.51
N LEU A 130 1.65 -18.04 -6.84
CA LEU A 130 2.02 -17.06 -5.85
C LEU A 130 2.06 -17.75 -4.48
N ILE A 131 3.24 -17.80 -3.88
CA ILE A 131 3.42 -18.34 -2.52
C ILE A 131 3.88 -17.20 -1.65
N ASP A 132 3.04 -16.81 -0.70
CA ASP A 132 3.42 -15.85 0.35
C ASP A 132 3.97 -16.61 1.55
N ALA A 133 5.21 -16.32 1.90
CA ALA A 133 5.89 -16.85 3.08
C ALA A 133 6.05 -15.79 4.18
N THR A 134 5.11 -14.86 4.28
CA THR A 134 5.16 -13.77 5.26
C THR A 134 5.04 -14.32 6.68
N ARG A 135 6.07 -14.14 7.48
CA ARG A 135 6.01 -14.40 8.93
C ARG A 135 5.19 -13.31 9.60
N ILE A 136 3.97 -13.62 10.00
CA ILE A 136 3.16 -12.73 10.84
C ILE A 136 3.66 -12.89 12.28
N ARG A 137 4.35 -11.87 12.79
CA ARG A 137 4.69 -11.80 14.21
C ARG A 137 3.61 -11.01 14.94
N GLN A 138 2.91 -11.67 15.84
CA GLN A 138 2.01 -11.00 16.76
C GLN A 138 2.86 -10.26 17.81
N VAL A 139 2.53 -9.01 18.08
CA VAL A 139 3.20 -8.23 19.14
C VAL A 139 2.92 -8.90 20.49
N GLY A 140 3.95 -9.38 21.16
CA GLY A 140 3.86 -10.11 22.43
C GLY A 140 3.81 -11.65 22.31
N GLY A 141 3.83 -12.20 21.10
CA GLY A 141 3.92 -13.65 20.89
C GLY A 141 5.35 -14.16 21.12
N THR A 142 5.50 -15.19 21.92
CA THR A 142 6.80 -15.85 22.21
C THR A 142 7.18 -16.88 21.13
N GLY A 143 6.80 -16.72 19.91
CA GLY A 143 7.37 -17.45 18.76
C GLY A 143 7.08 -18.94 18.61
N ASP A 144 6.41 -19.58 19.57
CA ASP A 144 6.20 -21.03 19.62
C ASP A 144 4.73 -21.48 19.44
N ASP A 145 3.84 -20.55 19.17
CA ASP A 145 2.42 -20.84 18.92
C ASP A 145 2.17 -21.01 17.41
N TRP A 146 2.30 -22.27 16.96
CA TRP A 146 1.82 -22.76 15.65
C TRP A 146 0.74 -23.80 15.88
#